data_ce083636f65c6ac0fc3da276976427cd
#
_entry.id   ce083636f65c6ac0fc3da276976427cd
#
_cell.length_a   1.000
_cell.length_b   1.000
_cell.length_c   1.000
_cell.angle_alpha   90.00
_cell.angle_beta   90.00
_cell.angle_gamma   90.00
#
_symmetry.space_group_name_H-M   'P 1'
#
loop_
_entity.id
_entity.type
_entity.pdbx_description
1 polymer ?
#
loop_
_entity_poly.entity_id
_entity_poly.type
_entity_poly.pdbx_seq_one_letter_code
_entity_poly.pdbx_strand_id
1 'polypeptide(L)'
;MRFSRPDQDSSPSRARSNGGTARSGGSLPEIMPIEPIVSPLNLPQVTDAELQRYADLVYRRTGIRISPQKKTLLSNRLRRRLKETGIRSYSEYYDYLTKLPPQHPEWDAFLQEITTHETYLFRDEAQWRWFREKFLREMAASQTGANKTLRIWSAACSTGDEAFTAACCIADGLPDFRSWRITILGTDIGIGAIEQAKTAVFGERAMRLVPEDYKKRFFDKIPNAMVWRAKPILTNMTVFRQHNLMEPLKERNFDLIFLKNVLIYFDNVSKQVVIRNVLQALRPGGYLMVGAAEGVGDLLRDMKRTQPWLYQKPSEQTSGAPSTSGAPSRAMAGPSR
;
A
#
# COMPACT_ATOMS: atom_id res chain seq x y z
N MET A 1 26.94 11.41 52.76
CA MET A 1 26.45 12.19 53.92
C MET A 1 25.10 11.61 54.32
N ARG A 2 25.08 11.06 55.52
CA ARG A 2 23.91 10.54 56.25
C ARG A 2 23.11 11.73 56.80
N PHE A 3 21.75 11.52 56.97
CA PHE A 3 20.92 12.02 58.08
C PHE A 3 19.49 11.58 57.72
N SER A 4 18.85 10.62 58.31
CA SER A 4 18.34 10.39 59.70
C SER A 4 16.87 10.88 59.82
N ARG A 5 15.97 9.92 60.08
CA ARG A 5 14.57 10.09 60.62
C ARG A 5 14.65 10.65 62.07
N PRO A 6 13.54 11.12 62.56
CA PRO A 6 13.04 10.45 63.78
C PRO A 6 11.52 10.18 63.83
N ASP A 7 11.23 9.23 64.72
CA ASP A 7 10.00 8.62 65.19
C ASP A 7 9.22 9.42 66.23
N GLN A 8 8.09 8.82 66.56
CA GLN A 8 7.33 8.81 67.85
C GLN A 8 6.16 9.81 67.94
N ASP A 9 5.01 9.44 68.23
CA ASP A 9 4.29 8.52 69.14
C ASP A 9 3.34 9.37 70.02
N SER A 10 2.10 8.98 70.17
CA SER A 10 1.30 9.00 71.41
C SER A 10 -0.22 9.14 71.19
N SER A 11 -0.88 8.06 71.49
CA SER A 11 -2.29 8.08 72.02
C SER A 11 -2.26 8.48 73.51
N PRO A 12 -3.33 8.90 74.16
CA PRO A 12 -4.45 8.04 74.49
C PRO A 12 -5.84 8.69 74.79
N SER A 13 -6.82 7.81 74.89
CA SER A 13 -7.93 7.61 75.92
C SER A 13 -9.25 8.39 75.78
N ARG A 14 -10.31 7.52 75.73
CA ARG A 14 -11.58 7.39 76.49
C ARG A 14 -12.43 8.59 76.87
N ALA A 15 -13.73 8.56 76.46
CA ALA A 15 -14.89 8.26 77.36
C ALA A 15 -16.23 8.52 76.65
N ARG A 16 -17.10 7.49 76.63
CA ARG A 16 -18.54 7.46 77.06
C ARG A 16 -19.44 8.66 76.73
N SER A 17 -20.64 8.58 76.28
CA SER A 17 -21.79 7.64 76.37
C SER A 17 -23.05 8.33 75.83
N ASN A 18 -24.00 7.56 75.42
CA ASN A 18 -25.43 7.77 75.43
C ASN A 18 -26.20 8.43 74.31
N GLY A 19 -27.21 7.72 73.91
CA GLY A 19 -28.49 8.28 73.59
C GLY A 19 -29.04 7.94 72.21
N GLY A 20 -29.86 6.93 72.15
CA GLY A 20 -30.60 6.39 71.06
C GLY A 20 -31.47 7.38 70.28
N THR A 21 -31.78 7.00 69.12
CA THR A 21 -33.14 6.96 68.54
C THR A 21 -33.10 6.19 67.23
N ALA A 22 -33.94 5.20 67.10
CA ALA A 22 -34.21 4.47 65.87
C ALA A 22 -34.81 5.39 64.82
N ARG A 23 -34.25 5.38 63.59
CA ARG A 23 -34.94 5.81 62.37
C ARG A 23 -34.74 4.82 61.27
N SER A 24 -35.85 4.27 60.87
CA SER A 24 -36.30 3.78 59.56
C SER A 24 -35.27 3.36 58.55
N GLY A 25 -35.36 2.11 58.10
CA GLY A 25 -34.62 1.52 56.99
C GLY A 25 -34.77 2.29 55.70
N GLY A 26 -33.66 2.88 55.29
CA GLY A 26 -33.43 3.24 53.91
C GLY A 26 -32.72 2.06 53.26
N SER A 27 -33.35 1.43 52.30
CA SER A 27 -32.71 0.45 51.43
C SER A 27 -31.49 1.10 50.78
N LEU A 28 -30.32 0.52 50.94
CA LEU A 28 -29.12 0.88 50.18
C LEU A 28 -29.43 0.72 48.69
N PRO A 29 -28.99 1.65 47.83
CA PRO A 29 -29.15 1.47 46.41
C PRO A 29 -28.44 0.17 46.01
N GLU A 30 -29.16 -0.68 45.31
CA GLU A 30 -28.68 -1.90 44.69
C GLU A 30 -27.47 -1.54 43.83
N ILE A 31 -26.25 -1.96 44.23
CA ILE A 31 -25.06 -1.78 43.45
C ILE A 31 -25.24 -2.65 42.19
N MET A 32 -25.57 -2.02 41.06
CA MET A 32 -25.61 -2.72 39.78
C MET A 32 -24.27 -3.47 39.61
N PRO A 33 -24.29 -4.74 39.23
CA PRO A 33 -23.08 -5.51 39.00
C PRO A 33 -22.22 -4.77 37.95
N ILE A 34 -21.02 -4.37 38.36
CA ILE A 34 -20.00 -3.85 37.43
C ILE A 34 -19.68 -5.02 36.50
N GLU A 35 -20.15 -4.97 35.27
CA GLU A 35 -19.77 -5.94 34.26
C GLU A 35 -18.23 -6.01 34.20
N PRO A 36 -17.67 -7.23 34.20
CA PRO A 36 -16.22 -7.38 34.15
C PRO A 36 -15.68 -6.66 32.92
N ILE A 37 -14.71 -5.77 33.12
CA ILE A 37 -14.01 -5.08 32.03
C ILE A 37 -13.28 -6.13 31.21
N VAL A 38 -13.92 -6.61 30.14
CA VAL A 38 -13.29 -7.56 29.21
C VAL A 38 -12.19 -6.80 28.46
N SER A 39 -10.95 -7.26 28.63
CA SER A 39 -9.84 -6.72 27.85
C SER A 39 -10.15 -6.86 26.35
N PRO A 40 -9.91 -5.85 25.52
CA PRO A 40 -10.11 -5.93 24.07
C PRO A 40 -9.43 -7.13 23.41
N LEU A 41 -8.36 -7.65 24.02
CA LEU A 41 -7.65 -8.85 23.56
C LEU A 41 -8.43 -10.15 23.77
N ASN A 42 -9.37 -10.19 24.72
CA ASN A 42 -10.19 -11.36 25.06
C ASN A 42 -11.59 -11.32 24.43
N LEU A 43 -11.88 -10.31 23.58
CA LEU A 43 -13.14 -10.27 22.87
C LEU A 43 -13.30 -11.49 21.95
N PRO A 44 -14.51 -12.07 21.82
CA PRO A 44 -14.80 -13.07 20.81
C PRO A 44 -14.51 -12.54 19.40
N GLN A 45 -14.58 -13.41 18.40
CA GLN A 45 -14.51 -12.95 17.01
C GLN A 45 -15.72 -12.06 16.71
N VAL A 46 -15.57 -11.18 15.71
CA VAL A 46 -16.71 -10.44 15.14
C VAL A 46 -17.84 -11.39 14.78
N THR A 47 -19.08 -11.00 14.99
CA THR A 47 -20.26 -11.72 14.48
C THR A 47 -20.28 -11.64 12.94
N ASP A 48 -21.11 -12.45 12.28
CA ASP A 48 -21.24 -12.38 10.82
C ASP A 48 -21.83 -11.04 10.36
N ALA A 49 -22.72 -10.47 11.15
CA ALA A 49 -23.29 -9.13 10.89
C ALA A 49 -22.21 -8.04 11.00
N GLU A 50 -21.37 -8.07 12.02
CA GLU A 50 -20.23 -7.13 12.17
C GLU A 50 -19.21 -7.32 11.05
N LEU A 51 -18.87 -8.58 10.70
CA LEU A 51 -18.00 -8.87 9.56
C LEU A 51 -18.52 -8.22 8.29
N GLN A 52 -19.81 -8.37 7.99
CA GLN A 52 -20.41 -7.77 6.79
C GLN A 52 -20.35 -6.25 6.83
N ARG A 53 -20.71 -5.62 7.97
CA ARG A 53 -20.63 -4.15 8.14
C ARG A 53 -19.22 -3.62 7.86
N TYR A 54 -18.19 -4.26 8.42
CA TYR A 54 -16.80 -3.86 8.20
C TYR A 54 -16.32 -4.17 6.77
N ALA A 55 -16.73 -5.31 6.20
CA ALA A 55 -16.41 -5.64 4.81
C ALA A 55 -16.97 -4.60 3.83
N ASP A 56 -18.22 -4.19 4.02
CA ASP A 56 -18.87 -3.16 3.21
C ASP A 56 -18.19 -1.79 3.39
N LEU A 57 -17.78 -1.46 4.61
CA LEU A 57 -17.07 -0.22 4.91
C LEU A 57 -15.73 -0.16 4.19
N VAL A 58 -14.94 -1.22 4.29
CA VAL A 58 -13.63 -1.34 3.62
C VAL A 58 -13.83 -1.30 2.10
N TYR A 59 -14.80 -2.05 1.58
CA TYR A 59 -15.08 -2.07 0.14
C TYR A 59 -15.41 -0.67 -0.41
N ARG A 60 -16.32 0.05 0.24
CA ARG A 60 -16.68 1.42 -0.18
C ARG A 60 -15.51 2.38 -0.19
N ARG A 61 -14.56 2.21 0.73
CA ARG A 61 -13.39 3.09 0.87
C ARG A 61 -12.26 2.73 -0.08
N THR A 62 -12.04 1.44 -0.32
CA THR A 62 -10.79 0.95 -0.91
C THR A 62 -11.00 0.07 -2.15
N GLY A 63 -12.21 -0.40 -2.41
CA GLY A 63 -12.47 -1.44 -3.41
C GLY A 63 -12.00 -2.85 -3.00
N ILE A 64 -11.39 -3.01 -1.82
CA ILE A 64 -10.89 -4.30 -1.33
C ILE A 64 -12.06 -5.13 -0.79
N ARG A 65 -12.13 -6.39 -1.21
CA ARG A 65 -13.12 -7.34 -0.76
C ARG A 65 -12.59 -8.20 0.40
N ILE A 66 -13.29 -8.18 1.52
CA ILE A 66 -13.04 -9.08 2.65
C ILE A 66 -14.00 -10.25 2.55
N SER A 67 -13.45 -11.46 2.36
CA SER A 67 -14.25 -12.68 2.29
C SER A 67 -14.62 -13.21 3.69
N PRO A 68 -15.72 -13.99 3.83
CA PRO A 68 -16.13 -14.59 5.12
C PRO A 68 -15.03 -15.42 5.78
N GLN A 69 -14.19 -16.09 4.99
CA GLN A 69 -13.06 -16.90 5.49
C GLN A 69 -12.00 -16.07 6.23
N LYS A 70 -12.00 -14.74 6.05
CA LYS A 70 -11.06 -13.82 6.73
C LYS A 70 -11.59 -13.30 8.08
N LYS A 71 -12.67 -13.86 8.62
CA LYS A 71 -13.29 -13.44 9.87
C LYS A 71 -12.31 -13.36 11.05
N THR A 72 -11.53 -14.41 11.24
CA THR A 72 -10.50 -14.46 12.32
C THR A 72 -9.44 -13.38 12.12
N LEU A 73 -8.97 -13.19 10.87
CA LEU A 73 -7.97 -12.17 10.55
C LEU A 73 -8.50 -10.76 10.83
N LEU A 74 -9.73 -10.47 10.39
CA LEU A 74 -10.38 -9.18 10.65
C LEU A 74 -10.54 -8.94 12.15
N SER A 75 -11.03 -9.93 12.90
CA SER A 75 -11.20 -9.83 14.34
C SER A 75 -9.89 -9.48 15.07
N ASN A 76 -8.79 -10.16 14.70
CA ASN A 76 -7.48 -9.91 15.29
C ASN A 76 -6.96 -8.48 14.98
N ARG A 77 -7.19 -8.01 13.76
CA ARG A 77 -6.81 -6.66 13.33
C ARG A 77 -7.63 -5.58 14.05
N LEU A 78 -8.95 -5.77 14.15
CA LEU A 78 -9.83 -4.87 14.87
C LEU A 78 -9.51 -4.83 16.38
N ARG A 79 -9.18 -5.97 17.02
CA ARG A 79 -8.77 -5.96 18.44
C ARG A 79 -7.58 -5.05 18.72
N ARG A 80 -6.62 -4.97 17.78
CA ARG A 80 -5.49 -4.04 17.91
C ARG A 80 -5.97 -2.59 17.93
N ARG A 81 -6.90 -2.24 17.03
CA ARG A 81 -7.49 -0.88 17.00
C ARG A 81 -8.28 -0.58 18.25
N LEU A 82 -9.09 -1.54 18.73
CA LEU A 82 -9.83 -1.39 19.98
C LEU A 82 -8.90 -1.14 21.16
N LYS A 83 -7.79 -1.86 21.24
CA LYS A 83 -6.77 -1.66 22.28
C LYS A 83 -6.16 -0.26 22.24
N GLU A 84 -5.83 0.24 21.06
CA GLU A 84 -5.18 1.54 20.90
C GLU A 84 -6.14 2.71 21.10
N THR A 85 -7.41 2.55 20.72
CA THR A 85 -8.44 3.58 20.90
C THR A 85 -9.11 3.56 22.26
N GLY A 86 -8.95 2.48 23.04
CA GLY A 86 -9.66 2.27 24.31
C GLY A 86 -11.14 1.91 24.16
N ILE A 87 -11.64 1.71 22.95
CA ILE A 87 -13.03 1.32 22.69
C ILE A 87 -13.22 -0.16 22.99
N ARG A 88 -14.38 -0.52 23.55
CA ARG A 88 -14.58 -1.84 24.16
C ARG A 88 -15.28 -2.87 23.27
N SER A 89 -15.95 -2.46 22.21
CA SER A 89 -16.67 -3.37 21.31
C SER A 89 -16.47 -3.02 19.84
N TYR A 90 -16.64 -4.02 18.97
CA TYR A 90 -16.55 -3.83 17.52
C TYR A 90 -17.67 -2.90 17.01
N SER A 91 -18.86 -2.97 17.59
CA SER A 91 -19.98 -2.12 17.19
C SER A 91 -19.72 -0.65 17.53
N GLU A 92 -19.25 -0.35 18.76
CA GLU A 92 -18.88 1.00 19.17
C GLU A 92 -17.76 1.56 18.29
N TYR A 93 -16.75 0.76 17.95
CA TYR A 93 -15.67 1.19 17.07
C TYR A 93 -16.15 1.47 15.64
N TYR A 94 -17.06 0.66 15.12
CA TYR A 94 -17.69 0.93 13.83
C TYR A 94 -18.44 2.27 13.84
N ASP A 95 -19.26 2.50 14.87
CA ASP A 95 -20.04 3.74 15.00
C ASP A 95 -19.14 4.96 15.24
N TYR A 96 -18.07 4.81 16.00
CA TYR A 96 -17.04 5.84 16.15
C TYR A 96 -16.41 6.16 14.82
N LEU A 97 -15.85 5.17 14.11
CA LEU A 97 -15.15 5.34 12.85
C LEU A 97 -16.03 5.99 11.78
N THR A 98 -17.29 5.58 11.66
CA THR A 98 -18.22 6.11 10.65
C THR A 98 -18.69 7.54 10.91
N LYS A 99 -18.58 8.03 12.13
CA LYS A 99 -18.89 9.43 12.48
C LYS A 99 -17.71 10.37 12.25
N LEU A 100 -16.49 9.85 12.06
CA LEU A 100 -15.31 10.66 11.84
C LEU A 100 -15.28 11.30 10.45
N PRO A 101 -14.72 12.52 10.31
CA PRO A 101 -14.46 13.11 9.01
C PRO A 101 -13.60 12.19 8.14
N PRO A 102 -13.74 12.21 6.80
CA PRO A 102 -13.00 11.34 5.89
C PRO A 102 -11.48 11.42 6.03
N GLN A 103 -10.94 12.54 6.48
CA GLN A 103 -9.49 12.81 6.62
C GLN A 103 -8.99 12.57 8.05
N HIS A 104 -9.82 12.06 8.95
CA HIS A 104 -9.40 11.81 10.33
C HIS A 104 -8.31 10.73 10.39
N PRO A 105 -7.23 10.89 11.18
CA PRO A 105 -6.09 9.95 11.24
C PRO A 105 -6.48 8.51 11.59
N GLU A 106 -7.58 8.32 12.30
CA GLU A 106 -8.07 6.97 12.62
C GLU A 106 -8.45 6.16 11.39
N TRP A 107 -8.89 6.78 10.29
CA TRP A 107 -9.11 6.09 9.03
C TRP A 107 -7.82 5.49 8.47
N ASP A 108 -6.73 6.23 8.54
CA ASP A 108 -5.41 5.75 8.12
C ASP A 108 -4.93 4.59 8.99
N ALA A 109 -5.07 4.72 10.31
CA ALA A 109 -4.72 3.67 11.26
C ALA A 109 -5.58 2.40 11.06
N PHE A 110 -6.89 2.56 10.83
CA PHE A 110 -7.79 1.46 10.50
C PHE A 110 -7.38 0.77 9.20
N LEU A 111 -7.17 1.51 8.11
CA LEU A 111 -6.80 0.95 6.82
C LEU A 111 -5.42 0.27 6.87
N GLN A 112 -4.46 0.84 7.59
CA GLN A 112 -3.16 0.23 7.83
C GLN A 112 -3.28 -1.14 8.49
N GLU A 113 -4.17 -1.29 9.49
CA GLU A 113 -4.40 -2.57 10.15
C GLU A 113 -5.15 -3.57 9.26
N ILE A 114 -6.11 -3.11 8.45
CA ILE A 114 -6.97 -4.00 7.65
C ILE A 114 -6.26 -4.49 6.38
N THR A 115 -5.35 -3.72 5.81
CA THR A 115 -4.62 -4.09 4.59
C THR A 115 -3.45 -5.02 4.88
N THR A 116 -2.95 -5.69 3.85
CA THR A 116 -1.82 -6.62 3.97
C THR A 116 -0.62 -6.03 3.24
N HIS A 117 0.48 -5.85 3.98
CA HIS A 117 1.68 -5.20 3.49
C HIS A 117 2.87 -6.15 3.38
N GLU A 118 2.64 -7.42 3.00
CA GLU A 118 3.73 -8.38 2.84
C GLU A 118 4.50 -8.14 1.54
N THR A 119 5.76 -7.76 1.67
CA THR A 119 6.68 -7.52 0.56
C THR A 119 8.12 -7.86 0.96
N TYR A 120 9.03 -7.94 -0.02
CA TYR A 120 10.47 -8.09 0.16
C TYR A 120 11.19 -7.76 -1.14
N LEU A 121 12.47 -7.35 -1.01
CA LEU A 121 13.30 -6.99 -2.16
C LEU A 121 13.54 -8.20 -3.08
N PHE A 122 13.61 -7.96 -4.39
CA PHE A 122 13.86 -8.97 -5.43
C PHE A 122 12.82 -10.09 -5.49
N ARG A 123 11.58 -9.84 -5.04
CA ARG A 123 10.46 -10.75 -5.23
C ARG A 123 10.19 -10.95 -6.72
N ASP A 124 10.02 -12.23 -7.19
CA ASP A 124 9.76 -12.61 -8.59
C ASP A 124 10.96 -12.37 -9.52
N GLU A 125 12.06 -13.07 -9.31
CA GLU A 125 13.35 -12.91 -10.01
C GLU A 125 13.25 -12.86 -11.55
N ALA A 126 12.36 -13.64 -12.17
CA ALA A 126 12.18 -13.64 -13.62
C ALA A 126 11.77 -12.25 -14.17
N GLN A 127 10.97 -11.51 -13.39
CA GLN A 127 10.54 -10.14 -13.74
C GLN A 127 11.70 -9.16 -13.62
N TRP A 128 12.52 -9.28 -12.58
CA TRP A 128 13.70 -8.45 -12.39
C TRP A 128 14.80 -8.74 -13.42
N ARG A 129 14.94 -10.00 -13.87
CA ARG A 129 15.82 -10.35 -14.97
C ARG A 129 15.38 -9.66 -16.25
N TRP A 130 14.09 -9.72 -16.61
CA TRP A 130 13.56 -8.99 -17.77
C TRP A 130 13.79 -7.47 -17.63
N PHE A 131 13.58 -6.91 -16.44
CA PHE A 131 13.79 -5.50 -16.16
C PHE A 131 15.25 -5.08 -16.45
N ARG A 132 16.22 -5.83 -15.94
CA ARG A 132 17.65 -5.55 -16.16
C ARG A 132 18.09 -5.78 -17.60
N GLU A 133 17.75 -6.94 -18.17
CA GLU A 133 18.33 -7.39 -19.45
C GLU A 133 17.64 -6.82 -20.67
N LYS A 134 16.34 -6.48 -20.58
CA LYS A 134 15.55 -5.98 -21.70
C LYS A 134 15.10 -4.55 -21.50
N PHE A 135 14.32 -4.28 -20.46
CA PHE A 135 13.70 -2.96 -20.28
C PHE A 135 14.75 -1.83 -20.16
N LEU A 136 15.76 -1.97 -19.31
CA LEU A 136 16.77 -0.91 -19.15
C LEU A 136 17.58 -0.67 -20.43
N ARG A 137 17.88 -1.72 -21.20
CA ARG A 137 18.56 -1.58 -22.50
C ARG A 137 17.68 -0.89 -23.54
N GLU A 138 16.40 -1.25 -23.59
CA GLU A 138 15.43 -0.61 -24.48
C GLU A 138 15.27 0.89 -24.13
N MET A 139 15.18 1.21 -22.84
CA MET A 139 15.10 2.61 -22.40
C MET A 139 16.35 3.40 -22.79
N ALA A 140 17.54 2.83 -22.62
CA ALA A 140 18.80 3.48 -23.00
C ALA A 140 18.88 3.76 -24.51
N ALA A 141 18.34 2.87 -25.35
CA ALA A 141 18.37 2.98 -26.81
C ALA A 141 17.19 3.77 -27.43
N SER A 142 16.18 4.11 -26.64
CA SER A 142 14.93 4.72 -27.10
C SER A 142 14.98 6.26 -27.07
N GLN A 143 13.88 6.90 -27.53
CA GLN A 143 13.64 8.35 -27.36
C GLN A 143 13.71 8.78 -25.88
N THR A 144 13.24 7.92 -24.97
CA THR A 144 13.36 8.13 -23.53
C THR A 144 14.84 8.21 -23.12
N GLY A 145 15.69 7.34 -23.70
CA GLY A 145 17.13 7.37 -23.50
C GLY A 145 17.79 8.65 -24.01
N ALA A 146 17.37 9.14 -25.20
CA ALA A 146 17.85 10.41 -25.74
C ALA A 146 17.51 11.59 -24.81
N ASN A 147 16.33 11.59 -24.19
CA ASN A 147 15.92 12.60 -23.22
C ASN A 147 16.44 12.35 -21.79
N LYS A 148 17.09 11.21 -21.55
CA LYS A 148 17.61 10.77 -20.24
C LYS A 148 16.59 10.92 -19.11
N THR A 149 15.36 10.50 -19.35
CA THR A 149 14.28 10.49 -18.36
C THR A 149 13.74 9.07 -18.18
N LEU A 150 13.45 8.67 -16.95
CA LEU A 150 12.84 7.38 -16.65
C LEU A 150 11.83 7.55 -15.51
N ARG A 151 10.60 7.21 -15.78
CA ARG A 151 9.48 7.32 -14.83
C ARG A 151 8.88 5.96 -14.57
N ILE A 152 8.93 5.52 -13.34
CA ILE A 152 8.38 4.23 -12.89
C ILE A 152 7.37 4.47 -11.78
N TRP A 153 6.27 3.72 -11.78
CA TRP A 153 5.31 3.71 -10.70
C TRP A 153 5.19 2.30 -10.09
N SER A 154 5.49 2.19 -8.80
CA SER A 154 5.18 1.01 -7.99
C SER A 154 3.84 1.26 -7.31
N ALA A 155 2.78 0.70 -7.89
CA ALA A 155 1.40 0.85 -7.46
C ALA A 155 1.07 -0.21 -6.38
N ALA A 156 0.68 0.22 -5.18
CA ALA A 156 0.62 -0.58 -3.95
C ALA A 156 2.03 -1.09 -3.52
N CYS A 157 2.95 -0.14 -3.34
CA CYS A 157 4.36 -0.42 -3.06
C CYS A 157 4.64 -0.98 -1.67
N SER A 158 3.65 -1.01 -0.76
CA SER A 158 3.83 -1.42 0.64
C SER A 158 4.98 -0.64 1.31
N THR A 159 5.95 -1.33 1.91
CA THR A 159 7.13 -0.75 2.59
C THR A 159 8.26 -0.35 1.63
N GLY A 160 7.99 -0.28 0.32
CA GLY A 160 8.92 0.27 -0.67
C GLY A 160 9.89 -0.73 -1.29
N ASP A 161 9.86 -2.00 -0.89
CA ASP A 161 10.82 -3.04 -1.32
C ASP A 161 10.90 -3.17 -2.85
N GLU A 162 9.76 -3.10 -3.54
CA GLU A 162 9.70 -3.16 -5.00
C GLU A 162 10.35 -1.92 -5.65
N ALA A 163 10.07 -0.73 -5.14
CA ALA A 163 10.66 0.51 -5.64
C ALA A 163 12.18 0.54 -5.42
N PHE A 164 12.66 0.07 -4.28
CA PHE A 164 14.10 -0.03 -4.01
C PHE A 164 14.78 -1.14 -4.80
N THR A 165 14.09 -2.23 -5.12
CA THR A 165 14.60 -3.23 -6.05
C THR A 165 14.79 -2.64 -7.44
N ALA A 166 13.81 -1.88 -7.95
CA ALA A 166 13.94 -1.16 -9.22
C ALA A 166 15.12 -0.18 -9.18
N ALA A 167 15.29 0.57 -8.09
CA ALA A 167 16.42 1.49 -7.91
C ALA A 167 17.78 0.76 -7.94
N CYS A 168 17.91 -0.39 -7.27
CA CYS A 168 19.12 -1.22 -7.33
C CYS A 168 19.43 -1.66 -8.76
N CYS A 169 18.43 -2.18 -9.47
CA CYS A 169 18.58 -2.64 -10.84
C CYS A 169 18.98 -1.50 -11.80
N ILE A 170 18.43 -0.31 -11.60
CA ILE A 170 18.78 0.89 -12.41
C ILE A 170 20.21 1.32 -12.12
N ALA A 171 20.59 1.43 -10.85
CA ALA A 171 21.94 1.85 -10.44
C ALA A 171 23.02 0.88 -10.91
N ASP A 172 22.67 -0.39 -11.14
CA ASP A 172 23.57 -1.42 -11.63
C ASP A 172 23.58 -1.53 -13.16
N GLY A 173 22.42 -1.45 -13.80
CA GLY A 173 22.25 -1.86 -15.20
C GLY A 173 21.99 -0.74 -16.22
N LEU A 174 21.64 0.48 -15.79
CA LEU A 174 21.42 1.58 -16.72
C LEU A 174 22.70 2.36 -16.94
N PRO A 175 23.24 2.40 -18.19
CA PRO A 175 24.44 3.17 -18.48
C PRO A 175 24.26 4.65 -18.12
N ASP A 176 25.29 5.23 -17.49
CA ASP A 176 25.29 6.65 -17.08
C ASP A 176 24.07 7.09 -16.28
N PHE A 177 23.43 6.19 -15.49
CA PHE A 177 22.18 6.47 -14.78
C PHE A 177 22.22 7.77 -13.97
N ARG A 178 23.38 8.23 -13.53
CA ARG A 178 23.55 9.50 -12.80
C ARG A 178 23.25 10.73 -13.66
N SER A 179 23.32 10.61 -14.97
CA SER A 179 22.94 11.67 -15.92
C SER A 179 21.44 11.65 -16.25
N TRP A 180 20.70 10.65 -15.75
CA TRP A 180 19.27 10.50 -15.99
C TRP A 180 18.44 11.19 -14.91
N ARG A 181 17.31 11.75 -15.32
CA ARG A 181 16.24 12.14 -14.41
C ARG A 181 15.36 10.93 -14.13
N ILE A 182 15.64 10.25 -13.05
CA ILE A 182 14.91 9.04 -12.65
C ILE A 182 13.92 9.38 -11.56
N THR A 183 12.68 8.90 -11.71
CA THR A 183 11.64 9.01 -10.68
C THR A 183 10.95 7.66 -10.53
N ILE A 184 11.09 7.05 -9.39
CA ILE A 184 10.35 5.85 -8.98
C ILE A 184 9.33 6.31 -7.94
N LEU A 185 8.09 6.43 -8.35
CA LEU A 185 6.98 6.76 -7.46
C LEU A 185 6.45 5.48 -6.82
N GLY A 186 6.54 5.37 -5.51
CA GLY A 186 5.86 4.34 -4.73
C GLY A 186 4.58 4.89 -4.11
N THR A 187 3.47 4.21 -4.28
CA THR A 187 2.21 4.59 -3.63
C THR A 187 1.53 3.41 -2.96
N ASP A 188 0.92 3.65 -1.82
CA ASP A 188 0.14 2.66 -1.08
C ASP A 188 -1.02 3.33 -0.36
N ILE A 189 -2.06 2.57 -0.03
CA ILE A 189 -3.18 3.08 0.75
C ILE A 189 -2.84 3.18 2.25
N GLY A 190 -1.93 2.33 2.74
CA GLY A 190 -1.48 2.28 4.12
C GLY A 190 -0.45 3.38 4.40
N ILE A 191 -0.83 4.39 5.18
CA ILE A 191 0.09 5.49 5.54
C ILE A 191 1.30 4.98 6.33
N GLY A 192 1.13 4.01 7.22
CA GLY A 192 2.23 3.41 7.98
C GLY A 192 3.23 2.68 7.09
N ALA A 193 2.76 2.01 6.02
CA ALA A 193 3.63 1.40 5.03
C ALA A 193 4.43 2.45 4.26
N ILE A 194 3.82 3.57 3.90
CA ILE A 194 4.48 4.69 3.25
C ILE A 194 5.54 5.34 4.16
N GLU A 195 5.22 5.57 5.43
CA GLU A 195 6.20 6.11 6.38
C GLU A 195 7.38 5.14 6.57
N GLN A 196 7.12 3.84 6.65
CA GLN A 196 8.18 2.83 6.67
C GLN A 196 9.03 2.88 5.38
N ALA A 197 8.42 2.99 4.20
CA ALA A 197 9.13 3.09 2.92
C ALA A 197 10.06 4.31 2.88
N LYS A 198 9.63 5.46 3.41
CA LYS A 198 10.44 6.69 3.51
C LYS A 198 11.67 6.54 4.40
N THR A 199 11.63 5.65 5.40
CA THR A 199 12.83 5.38 6.23
C THR A 199 13.95 4.73 5.45
N ALA A 200 13.61 4.01 4.35
CA ALA A 200 14.52 3.21 3.54
C ALA A 200 15.32 2.18 4.37
N VAL A 201 14.70 1.62 5.42
CA VAL A 201 15.31 0.66 6.34
C VAL A 201 14.61 -0.69 6.23
N PHE A 202 15.38 -1.74 6.03
CA PHE A 202 14.92 -3.09 5.72
C PHE A 202 15.45 -4.11 6.71
N GLY A 203 14.57 -4.94 7.27
CA GLY A 203 14.94 -6.06 8.13
C GLY A 203 15.41 -7.28 7.35
N GLU A 204 15.93 -8.27 8.06
CA GLU A 204 16.48 -9.51 7.50
C GLU A 204 15.50 -10.21 6.53
N ARG A 205 14.21 -10.28 6.88
CA ARG A 205 13.17 -10.88 6.02
C ARG A 205 13.06 -10.17 4.67
N ALA A 206 13.11 -8.85 4.65
CA ALA A 206 13.05 -8.06 3.43
C ALA A 206 14.30 -8.26 2.57
N MET A 207 15.47 -8.40 3.21
CA MET A 207 16.78 -8.51 2.56
C MET A 207 17.15 -9.92 2.10
N ARG A 208 16.33 -10.94 2.36
CA ARG A 208 16.68 -12.36 2.16
C ARG A 208 17.07 -12.76 0.74
N LEU A 209 16.51 -12.08 -0.28
CA LEU A 209 16.82 -12.35 -1.69
C LEU A 209 17.75 -11.30 -2.33
N VAL A 210 18.20 -10.32 -1.57
CA VAL A 210 19.14 -9.31 -2.09
C VAL A 210 20.51 -9.97 -2.28
N PRO A 211 21.11 -9.91 -3.50
CA PRO A 211 22.45 -10.42 -3.75
C PRO A 211 23.50 -9.76 -2.82
N GLU A 212 24.49 -10.49 -2.39
CA GLU A 212 25.48 -10.00 -1.42
C GLU A 212 26.32 -8.82 -1.94
N ASP A 213 26.61 -8.79 -3.24
CA ASP A 213 27.26 -7.65 -3.87
C ASP A 213 26.36 -6.40 -3.84
N TYR A 214 25.05 -6.54 -4.05
CA TYR A 214 24.08 -5.45 -3.96
C TYR A 214 23.94 -4.95 -2.50
N LYS A 215 23.93 -5.86 -1.51
CA LYS A 215 23.93 -5.45 -0.09
C LYS A 215 25.13 -4.55 0.21
N LYS A 216 26.32 -4.93 -0.23
CA LYS A 216 27.56 -4.14 -0.02
C LYS A 216 27.54 -2.81 -0.77
N ARG A 217 27.08 -2.79 -2.01
CA ARG A 217 27.10 -1.61 -2.88
C ARG A 217 26.03 -0.58 -2.51
N PHE A 218 24.83 -1.03 -2.20
CA PHE A 218 23.64 -0.20 -2.14
C PHE A 218 23.04 -0.01 -0.76
N PHE A 219 23.50 -0.74 0.23
CA PHE A 219 22.96 -0.66 1.59
C PHE A 219 24.08 -0.52 2.62
N ASP A 220 23.77 0.14 3.72
CA ASP A 220 24.61 0.21 4.92
C ASP A 220 23.95 -0.63 6.01
N LYS A 221 24.68 -1.63 6.53
CA LYS A 221 24.22 -2.41 7.67
C LYS A 221 24.27 -1.56 8.93
N ILE A 222 23.17 -1.48 9.66
CA ILE A 222 23.11 -0.74 10.92
C ILE A 222 23.83 -1.56 12.00
N PRO A 223 24.81 -0.99 12.71
CA PRO A 223 25.55 -1.70 13.76
C PRO A 223 24.61 -2.25 14.83
N ASN A 224 24.91 -3.45 15.32
CA ASN A 224 24.17 -4.13 16.39
C ASN A 224 22.67 -4.41 16.09
N ALA A 225 22.26 -4.33 14.82
CA ALA A 225 20.91 -4.64 14.38
C ALA A 225 20.93 -5.48 13.09
N MET A 226 19.90 -6.33 12.93
CA MET A 226 19.71 -7.12 11.69
C MET A 226 18.87 -6.32 10.69
N VAL A 227 19.31 -5.07 10.43
CA VAL A 227 18.65 -4.15 9.51
C VAL A 227 19.66 -3.42 8.63
N TRP A 228 19.23 -3.01 7.44
CA TRP A 228 20.03 -2.32 6.43
C TRP A 228 19.32 -1.05 5.98
N ARG A 229 20.06 0.02 5.78
CA ARG A 229 19.55 1.28 5.24
C ARG A 229 20.02 1.44 3.80
N ALA A 230 19.10 1.76 2.89
CA ALA A 230 19.42 2.10 1.51
C ALA A 230 20.27 3.39 1.46
N LYS A 231 21.31 3.35 0.62
CA LYS A 231 22.22 4.49 0.42
C LYS A 231 21.55 5.61 -0.40
N PRO A 232 22.05 6.85 -0.33
CA PRO A 232 21.53 8.01 -1.07
C PRO A 232 21.40 7.76 -2.58
N ILE A 233 22.28 6.94 -3.15
CA ILE A 233 22.23 6.55 -4.57
C ILE A 233 20.88 5.90 -4.96
N LEU A 234 20.18 5.25 -4.03
CA LEU A 234 18.85 4.68 -4.25
C LEU A 234 17.74 5.64 -3.83
N THR A 235 17.86 6.24 -2.64
CA THR A 235 16.79 7.10 -2.10
C THR A 235 16.54 8.35 -2.92
N ASN A 236 17.55 8.85 -3.62
CA ASN A 236 17.41 10.01 -4.52
C ASN A 236 16.54 9.71 -5.77
N MET A 237 16.31 8.43 -6.10
CA MET A 237 15.45 8.03 -7.21
C MET A 237 14.01 7.75 -6.78
N THR A 238 13.73 7.63 -5.48
CA THR A 238 12.44 7.15 -4.95
C THR A 238 11.65 8.27 -4.28
N VAL A 239 10.35 8.27 -4.50
CA VAL A 239 9.38 9.17 -3.86
C VAL A 239 8.19 8.35 -3.40
N PHE A 240 7.74 8.53 -2.15
CA PHE A 240 6.65 7.76 -1.58
C PHE A 240 5.52 8.65 -1.08
N ARG A 241 4.28 8.26 -1.37
CA ARG A 241 3.08 8.93 -0.86
C ARG A 241 1.88 8.01 -0.78
N GLN A 242 0.92 8.37 0.04
CA GLN A 242 -0.36 7.69 0.13
C GLN A 242 -1.18 7.89 -1.15
N HIS A 243 -1.83 6.83 -1.62
CA HIS A 243 -2.74 6.87 -2.77
C HIS A 243 -3.67 5.66 -2.76
N ASN A 244 -4.94 5.89 -3.07
CA ASN A 244 -5.94 4.87 -3.27
C ASN A 244 -6.05 4.54 -4.77
N LEU A 245 -5.81 3.28 -5.16
CA LEU A 245 -5.87 2.85 -6.57
C LEU A 245 -7.26 3.01 -7.20
N MET A 246 -8.31 3.12 -6.39
CA MET A 246 -9.66 3.44 -6.88
C MET A 246 -9.76 4.87 -7.45
N GLU A 247 -8.80 5.72 -7.16
CA GLU A 247 -8.72 7.09 -7.65
C GLU A 247 -7.68 7.21 -8.76
N PRO A 248 -7.89 8.08 -9.77
CA PRO A 248 -6.89 8.31 -10.80
C PRO A 248 -5.66 9.03 -10.23
N LEU A 249 -4.48 8.55 -10.58
CA LEU A 249 -3.23 9.22 -10.25
C LEU A 249 -3.10 10.53 -11.06
N LYS A 250 -2.59 11.62 -10.43
CA LYS A 250 -2.39 12.91 -11.14
C LYS A 250 -1.25 12.84 -12.15
N GLU A 251 -0.18 12.14 -11.82
CA GLU A 251 0.97 11.94 -12.69
C GLU A 251 0.65 11.01 -13.85
N ARG A 252 1.27 11.28 -14.97
CA ARG A 252 1.10 10.58 -16.23
C ARG A 252 2.46 10.25 -16.86
N ASN A 253 2.41 9.52 -17.97
CA ASN A 253 3.56 9.20 -18.81
C ASN A 253 4.62 8.37 -18.08
N PHE A 254 4.20 7.36 -17.32
CA PHE A 254 5.12 6.37 -16.77
C PHE A 254 5.60 5.41 -17.88
N ASP A 255 6.89 5.12 -17.89
CA ASP A 255 7.50 4.16 -18.78
C ASP A 255 7.18 2.72 -18.41
N LEU A 256 7.11 2.47 -17.08
CA LEU A 256 6.76 1.19 -16.50
C LEU A 256 5.90 1.40 -15.24
N ILE A 257 4.86 0.59 -15.12
CA ILE A 257 4.05 0.52 -13.89
C ILE A 257 4.12 -0.93 -13.37
N PHE A 258 4.50 -1.07 -12.10
CA PHE A 258 4.32 -2.30 -11.35
C PHE A 258 2.95 -2.28 -10.66
N LEU A 259 2.14 -3.31 -10.87
CA LEU A 259 0.85 -3.52 -10.23
C LEU A 259 0.78 -5.00 -9.81
N LYS A 260 1.47 -5.34 -8.73
CA LYS A 260 1.75 -6.72 -8.35
C LYS A 260 1.22 -7.05 -6.96
N ASN A 261 0.65 -8.24 -6.85
CA ASN A 261 0.18 -8.81 -5.58
C ASN A 261 -0.84 -7.93 -4.83
N VAL A 262 -1.64 -7.18 -5.55
CA VAL A 262 -2.65 -6.27 -5.00
C VAL A 262 -4.03 -6.53 -5.56
N LEU A 263 -4.20 -6.82 -6.86
CA LEU A 263 -5.53 -7.04 -7.46
C LEU A 263 -6.18 -8.35 -7.00
N ILE A 264 -5.41 -9.24 -6.38
CA ILE A 264 -5.93 -10.45 -5.71
C ILE A 264 -6.91 -10.14 -4.57
N TYR A 265 -6.94 -8.90 -4.10
CA TYR A 265 -7.85 -8.42 -3.04
C TYR A 265 -9.10 -7.72 -3.59
N PHE A 266 -9.18 -7.51 -4.91
CA PHE A 266 -10.26 -6.78 -5.56
C PHE A 266 -11.21 -7.74 -6.28
N ASP A 267 -12.48 -7.38 -6.34
CA ASP A 267 -13.42 -8.03 -7.22
C ASP A 267 -13.32 -7.50 -8.67
N ASN A 268 -14.08 -8.05 -9.59
CA ASN A 268 -14.00 -7.67 -11.01
C ASN A 268 -14.39 -6.20 -11.26
N VAL A 269 -15.32 -5.66 -10.49
CA VAL A 269 -15.75 -4.25 -10.63
C VAL A 269 -14.62 -3.31 -10.23
N SER A 270 -14.04 -3.54 -9.05
CA SER A 270 -12.90 -2.74 -8.55
C SER A 270 -11.66 -2.91 -9.42
N LYS A 271 -11.36 -4.13 -9.92
CA LYS A 271 -10.27 -4.37 -10.86
C LYS A 271 -10.38 -3.52 -12.12
N GLN A 272 -11.60 -3.42 -12.71
CA GLN A 272 -11.83 -2.59 -13.90
C GLN A 272 -11.50 -1.11 -13.63
N VAL A 273 -11.90 -0.59 -12.47
CA VAL A 273 -11.60 0.79 -12.08
C VAL A 273 -10.10 1.00 -11.95
N VAL A 274 -9.43 0.11 -11.20
CA VAL A 274 -7.97 0.20 -10.98
C VAL A 274 -7.20 0.11 -12.30
N ILE A 275 -7.51 -0.87 -13.14
CA ILE A 275 -6.84 -1.04 -14.45
C ILE A 275 -7.03 0.21 -15.31
N ARG A 276 -8.23 0.76 -15.40
CA ARG A 276 -8.48 2.00 -16.14
C ARG A 276 -7.62 3.15 -15.62
N ASN A 277 -7.56 3.35 -14.30
CA ASN A 277 -6.76 4.41 -13.67
C ASN A 277 -5.26 4.25 -13.96
N VAL A 278 -4.77 3.01 -13.86
CA VAL A 278 -3.36 2.67 -14.12
C VAL A 278 -3.00 2.88 -15.59
N LEU A 279 -3.85 2.44 -16.54
CA LEU A 279 -3.61 2.61 -17.97
C LEU A 279 -3.66 4.09 -18.42
N GLN A 280 -4.42 4.94 -17.72
CA GLN A 280 -4.37 6.40 -17.94
C GLN A 280 -3.04 7.02 -17.55
N ALA A 281 -2.35 6.46 -16.56
CA ALA A 281 -1.04 6.95 -16.11
C ALA A 281 0.12 6.44 -16.99
N LEU A 282 -0.07 5.33 -17.68
CA LEU A 282 0.94 4.70 -18.54
C LEU A 282 1.05 5.43 -19.89
N ARG A 283 2.26 5.76 -20.34
CA ARG A 283 2.49 6.36 -21.66
C ARG A 283 2.19 5.36 -22.79
N PRO A 284 1.91 5.81 -24.05
CA PRO A 284 1.95 4.96 -25.23
C PRO A 284 3.32 4.25 -25.33
N GLY A 285 3.32 2.96 -25.69
CA GLY A 285 4.52 2.12 -25.72
C GLY A 285 5.09 1.72 -24.35
N GLY A 286 4.52 2.22 -23.24
CA GLY A 286 4.93 1.88 -21.89
C GLY A 286 4.50 0.48 -21.46
N TYR A 287 5.07 -0.04 -20.37
CA TYR A 287 4.85 -1.39 -19.89
C TYR A 287 4.06 -1.42 -18.58
N LEU A 288 3.12 -2.36 -18.49
CA LEU A 288 2.45 -2.73 -17.24
C LEU A 288 2.93 -4.12 -16.83
N MET A 289 3.53 -4.22 -15.65
CA MET A 289 3.95 -5.49 -15.04
C MET A 289 2.99 -5.87 -13.92
N VAL A 290 2.41 -7.06 -14.01
CA VAL A 290 1.45 -7.57 -13.02
C VAL A 290 1.97 -8.81 -12.32
N GLY A 291 1.41 -9.15 -11.16
CA GLY A 291 1.68 -10.42 -10.49
C GLY A 291 1.06 -11.61 -11.23
N ALA A 292 1.58 -12.80 -10.98
CA ALA A 292 1.12 -14.03 -11.65
C ALA A 292 -0.35 -14.40 -11.36
N ALA A 293 -0.87 -14.01 -10.20
CA ALA A 293 -2.20 -14.40 -9.72
C ALA A 293 -3.27 -13.28 -9.82
N GLU A 294 -3.01 -12.19 -10.54
CA GLU A 294 -3.90 -11.01 -10.56
C GLU A 294 -5.22 -11.24 -11.32
N GLY A 295 -5.26 -12.18 -12.28
CA GLY A 295 -6.46 -12.51 -13.04
C GLY A 295 -7.01 -11.34 -13.87
N VAL A 296 -6.14 -10.63 -14.60
CA VAL A 296 -6.49 -9.41 -15.37
C VAL A 296 -6.42 -9.57 -16.88
N GLY A 297 -6.17 -10.76 -17.39
CA GLY A 297 -6.00 -10.98 -18.83
C GLY A 297 -7.14 -10.42 -19.68
N ASP A 298 -8.38 -10.61 -19.24
CA ASP A 298 -9.57 -10.11 -19.92
C ASP A 298 -9.71 -8.58 -19.89
N LEU A 299 -9.17 -7.93 -18.88
CA LEU A 299 -9.20 -6.47 -18.72
C LEU A 299 -8.10 -5.76 -19.52
N LEU A 300 -7.10 -6.51 -20.02
CA LEU A 300 -5.93 -6.00 -20.73
C LEU A 300 -5.88 -6.48 -22.19
N ARG A 301 -7.04 -6.79 -22.80
CA ARG A 301 -7.12 -7.32 -24.19
C ARG A 301 -6.53 -6.36 -25.23
N ASP A 302 -6.67 -5.06 -25.00
CA ASP A 302 -6.16 -4.01 -25.90
C ASP A 302 -4.65 -3.74 -25.71
N MET A 303 -4.02 -4.43 -24.76
CA MET A 303 -2.60 -4.37 -24.51
C MET A 303 -1.89 -5.52 -25.22
N LYS A 304 -0.69 -5.27 -25.75
CA LYS A 304 0.16 -6.33 -26.29
C LYS A 304 0.76 -7.14 -25.14
N ARG A 305 0.28 -8.37 -24.94
CA ARG A 305 0.84 -9.30 -23.96
C ARG A 305 2.18 -9.85 -24.48
N THR A 306 3.28 -9.58 -23.79
CA THR A 306 4.63 -10.03 -24.16
C THR A 306 5.13 -11.19 -23.28
N GLN A 307 4.65 -11.26 -22.04
CA GLN A 307 4.87 -12.36 -21.09
C GLN A 307 3.57 -12.60 -20.31
N PRO A 308 3.40 -13.71 -19.60
CA PRO A 308 2.19 -13.96 -18.79
C PRO A 308 1.86 -12.84 -17.80
N TRP A 309 2.86 -12.08 -17.39
CA TRP A 309 2.81 -11.02 -16.40
C TRP A 309 3.19 -9.65 -16.96
N LEU A 310 3.41 -9.50 -18.29
CA LEU A 310 3.89 -8.27 -18.90
C LEU A 310 3.05 -7.87 -20.09
N TYR A 311 2.56 -6.64 -20.05
CA TYR A 311 1.71 -6.03 -21.06
C TYR A 311 2.31 -4.71 -21.53
N GLN A 312 2.29 -4.45 -22.84
CA GLN A 312 2.74 -3.20 -23.44
C GLN A 312 1.56 -2.43 -24.01
N LYS A 313 1.44 -1.15 -23.66
CA LYS A 313 0.44 -0.27 -24.22
C LYS A 313 0.79 0.00 -25.70
N PRO A 314 -0.17 -0.07 -26.65
CA PRO A 314 0.09 0.29 -28.05
C PRO A 314 0.75 1.66 -28.13
N SER A 315 1.73 1.80 -29.04
CA SER A 315 2.27 3.10 -29.41
C SER A 315 1.18 3.88 -30.14
N GLU A 316 1.12 5.19 -30.00
CA GLU A 316 0.33 6.01 -30.91
C GLU A 316 0.88 5.77 -32.33
N GLN A 317 0.08 5.09 -33.18
CA GLN A 317 0.36 5.09 -34.60
C GLN A 317 0.26 6.55 -35.01
N THR A 318 1.35 7.10 -35.52
CA THR A 318 1.27 8.29 -36.39
C THR A 318 0.24 7.94 -37.44
N SER A 319 -0.93 8.54 -37.34
CA SER A 319 -1.97 8.44 -38.37
C SER A 319 -1.34 8.98 -39.67
N GLY A 320 -0.76 8.07 -40.45
CA GLY A 320 -0.35 8.34 -41.78
C GLY A 320 -1.57 8.90 -42.52
N ALA A 321 -1.39 10.05 -43.15
CA ALA A 321 -2.37 10.67 -44.02
C ALA A 321 -2.94 9.62 -44.97
N PRO A 322 -4.27 9.62 -45.25
CA PRO A 322 -4.83 8.71 -46.21
C PRO A 322 -4.12 8.93 -47.53
N SER A 323 -3.48 7.89 -48.07
CA SER A 323 -2.95 7.88 -49.43
C SER A 323 -4.09 8.10 -50.41
N THR A 324 -4.17 9.31 -50.96
CA THR A 324 -5.00 9.59 -52.13
C THR A 324 -4.34 8.89 -53.31
N SER A 325 -4.64 7.62 -53.50
CA SER A 325 -4.30 6.89 -54.71
C SER A 325 -5.52 6.79 -55.60
N GLY A 326 -5.45 7.38 -56.77
CA GLY A 326 -6.16 6.93 -57.92
C GLY A 326 -7.44 7.69 -58.30
N ALA A 327 -7.29 8.85 -58.90
CA ALA A 327 -8.31 9.30 -59.86
C ALA A 327 -8.17 8.45 -61.12
N PRO A 328 -9.25 7.85 -61.64
CA PRO A 328 -9.18 7.20 -62.94
C PRO A 328 -9.14 8.24 -64.07
N SER A 329 -8.08 8.16 -64.87
CA SER A 329 -7.93 8.89 -66.14
C SER A 329 -9.11 8.56 -67.08
N ARG A 330 -9.92 9.55 -67.33
CA ARG A 330 -11.00 9.50 -68.32
C ARG A 330 -10.43 9.67 -69.72
N ALA A 331 -10.34 8.56 -70.47
CA ALA A 331 -10.00 8.57 -71.89
C ALA A 331 -11.09 9.33 -72.67
N MET A 332 -10.68 10.40 -73.30
CA MET A 332 -11.46 11.13 -74.33
C MET A 332 -11.39 10.37 -75.63
N ALA A 333 -12.49 9.83 -76.10
CA ALA A 333 -12.62 9.36 -77.47
C ALA A 333 -12.93 10.58 -78.39
N GLY A 334 -12.09 10.81 -79.30
CA GLY A 334 -12.32 11.78 -80.39
C GLY A 334 -13.18 11.17 -81.47
N PRO A 335 -13.92 11.98 -82.27
CA PRO A 335 -14.83 11.48 -83.28
C PRO A 335 -14.15 11.21 -84.60
N SER A 336 -14.54 10.12 -85.20
CA SER A 336 -14.19 9.72 -86.57
C SER A 336 -14.83 10.63 -87.63
N ARG A 337 -14.04 10.91 -88.55
CA ARG A 337 -14.40 10.88 -89.97
C ARG A 337 -13.50 9.89 -90.71
#